data_f7428cd7110da4cc66a128b40d14a03b
#
_entry.id   f7428cd7110da4cc66a128b40d14a03b
#
_cell.length_a   1.000
_cell.length_b   1.000
_cell.length_c   1.000
_cell.angle_alpha   90.00
_cell.angle_beta   90.00
_cell.angle_gamma   90.00
#
_symmetry.space_group_name_H-M   'P 1'
#
loop_
_entity.id
_entity.type
_entity.pdbx_description
1 polymer ?
#
loop_
_entity_poly.entity_id
_entity_poly.type
_entity_poly.pdbx_seq_one_letter_code
_entity_poly.pdbx_strand_id
1 'polypeptide(L)'
;MAISRAQLAKELEPGLNALFGMEYDRYENQHAEIYTTETSDRAFEEEVMLSGFGAAPTKSEGSAVNFDDANEAFTARYNHETIALAFSITEEAVEDNLYDALGSRYTRALARSMAHTKQVKAAAILNNAFTAGASAGGDGVALCATNHPLTSGGTFSNEPSVAADLNETSLENALIEIAGFVDEDCSSRS
;
A
#
# COMPACT_ATOMS: atom_id res chain seq x y z
N MET A 1 41.15 18.27 33.39
CA MET A 1 40.37 18.54 32.16
C MET A 1 38.93 18.27 32.47
N ALA A 2 38.07 19.25 32.47
CA ALA A 2 36.64 19.01 32.63
C ALA A 2 36.06 18.50 31.29
N ILE A 3 35.45 17.36 31.31
CA ILE A 3 34.70 16.84 30.16
C ILE A 3 33.51 17.78 29.94
N SER A 4 33.44 18.46 28.81
CA SER A 4 32.35 19.38 28.54
C SER A 4 31.08 18.60 28.16
N ARG A 5 29.91 19.03 28.67
CA ARG A 5 28.58 18.47 28.39
C ARG A 5 28.24 18.39 26.92
N ALA A 6 28.79 19.27 26.08
CA ALA A 6 28.63 19.25 24.64
C ALA A 6 29.21 17.98 23.98
N GLN A 7 30.15 17.29 24.63
CA GLN A 7 30.69 16.03 24.09
C GLN A 7 29.78 14.83 24.38
N LEU A 8 29.08 14.84 25.52
CA LEU A 8 28.12 13.80 25.90
C LEU A 8 26.88 13.78 25.00
N ALA A 9 26.41 14.95 24.53
CA ALA A 9 25.29 15.05 23.61
C ALA A 9 25.59 14.40 22.24
N LYS A 10 26.84 14.48 21.78
CA LYS A 10 27.27 13.87 20.52
C LYS A 10 27.38 12.33 20.58
N GLU A 11 27.61 11.77 21.75
CA GLU A 11 27.66 10.30 21.94
C GLU A 11 26.27 9.71 22.19
N LEU A 12 25.35 10.48 22.76
CA LEU A 12 23.97 10.05 23.01
C LEU A 12 23.19 9.85 21.71
N GLU A 13 23.35 10.74 20.75
CA GLU A 13 22.64 10.70 19.47
C GLU A 13 22.85 9.38 18.68
N PRO A 14 24.09 8.91 18.45
CA PRO A 14 24.31 7.62 17.79
C PRO A 14 23.70 6.44 18.55
N GLY A 15 23.73 6.47 19.88
CA GLY A 15 23.14 5.42 20.72
C GLY A 15 21.62 5.36 20.61
N LEU A 16 20.95 6.51 20.60
CA LEU A 16 19.49 6.60 20.43
C LEU A 16 19.09 6.23 18.99
N ASN A 17 19.86 6.60 17.98
CA ASN A 17 19.60 6.21 16.60
C ASN A 17 19.74 4.69 16.39
N ALA A 18 20.77 4.07 16.96
CA ALA A 18 20.94 2.63 16.92
C ALA A 18 19.79 1.91 17.64
N LEU A 19 19.38 2.40 18.81
CA LEU A 19 18.25 1.86 19.56
C LEU A 19 16.93 2.01 18.78
N PHE A 20 16.73 3.14 18.09
CA PHE A 20 15.58 3.36 17.25
C PHE A 20 15.53 2.33 16.12
N GLY A 21 16.62 2.14 15.37
CA GLY A 21 16.70 1.17 14.27
C GLY A 21 16.38 -0.25 14.75
N MET A 22 17.05 -0.70 15.83
CA MET A 22 16.80 -2.02 16.43
C MET A 22 15.35 -2.23 16.86
N GLU A 23 14.72 -1.22 17.44
CA GLU A 23 13.34 -1.33 17.91
C GLU A 23 12.35 -1.22 16.75
N TYR A 24 12.64 -0.41 15.73
CA TYR A 24 11.82 -0.29 14.54
C TYR A 24 11.78 -1.60 13.74
N ASP A 25 12.92 -2.24 13.53
CA ASP A 25 13.06 -3.51 12.81
C ASP A 25 12.44 -4.70 13.57
N ARG A 26 12.17 -4.53 14.87
CA ARG A 26 11.51 -5.56 15.68
C ARG A 26 10.04 -5.76 15.32
N TYR A 27 9.39 -4.73 14.76
CA TYR A 27 7.99 -4.80 14.36
C TYR A 27 7.88 -5.37 12.95
N GLU A 28 7.21 -6.51 12.85
CA GLU A 28 6.95 -7.19 11.59
C GLU A 28 6.11 -6.31 10.65
N ASN A 29 6.50 -6.26 9.40
CA ASN A 29 5.79 -5.54 8.35
C ASN A 29 4.63 -6.37 7.82
N GLN A 30 3.53 -6.46 8.56
CA GLN A 30 2.34 -7.25 8.19
C GLN A 30 1.76 -6.85 6.83
N HIS A 31 1.88 -5.58 6.45
CA HIS A 31 1.44 -5.10 5.14
C HIS A 31 2.21 -5.75 3.97
N ALA A 32 3.42 -6.26 4.18
CA ALA A 32 4.21 -6.92 3.15
C ALA A 32 3.64 -8.27 2.69
N GLU A 33 2.75 -8.87 3.47
CA GLU A 33 2.01 -10.09 3.08
C GLU A 33 0.91 -9.81 2.06
N ILE A 34 0.42 -8.56 2.01
CA ILE A 34 -0.71 -8.16 1.16
C ILE A 34 -0.24 -7.30 0.00
N TYR A 35 0.75 -6.42 0.23
CA TYR A 35 1.23 -5.45 -0.73
C TYR A 35 2.66 -5.75 -1.16
N THR A 36 2.94 -5.58 -2.44
CA THR A 36 4.31 -5.57 -2.95
C THR A 36 5.02 -4.30 -2.47
N THR A 37 6.25 -4.46 -1.97
CA THR A 37 7.05 -3.34 -1.49
C THR A 37 8.15 -3.05 -2.51
N GLU A 38 8.16 -1.84 -3.03
CA GLU A 38 9.16 -1.35 -3.97
C GLU A 38 9.88 -0.11 -3.42
N THR A 39 11.02 0.22 -3.99
CA THR A 39 11.79 1.42 -3.63
C THR A 39 11.67 2.46 -4.74
N SER A 40 11.51 3.73 -4.36
CA SER A 40 11.43 4.85 -5.28
C SER A 40 12.31 6.00 -4.81
N ASP A 41 12.86 6.74 -5.77
CA ASP A 41 13.62 7.98 -5.59
C ASP A 41 12.86 9.22 -6.09
N ARG A 42 11.58 9.05 -6.45
CA ARG A 42 10.71 10.09 -7.02
C ARG A 42 9.71 10.60 -5.99
N ALA A 43 9.03 11.69 -6.32
CA ALA A 43 7.96 12.25 -5.50
C ALA A 43 6.63 11.48 -5.64
N PHE A 44 6.44 10.79 -6.74
CA PHE A 44 5.29 9.94 -7.05
C PHE A 44 5.70 8.86 -8.05
N GLU A 45 4.95 7.76 -8.08
CA GLU A 45 5.03 6.73 -9.12
C GLU A 45 3.71 6.65 -9.88
N GLU A 46 3.81 6.29 -11.15
CA GLU A 46 2.65 6.07 -12.01
C GLU A 46 2.73 4.68 -12.63
N GLU A 47 1.65 3.94 -12.50
CA GLU A 47 1.46 2.66 -13.19
C GLU A 47 0.36 2.81 -14.22
N VAL A 48 0.67 2.43 -15.45
CA VAL A 48 -0.26 2.42 -16.56
C VAL A 48 -0.74 0.99 -16.77
N MET A 49 -2.04 0.80 -16.70
CA MET A 49 -2.67 -0.46 -17.06
C MET A 49 -2.70 -0.59 -18.58
N LEU A 50 -2.15 -1.68 -19.08
CA LEU A 50 -2.18 -2.00 -20.51
C LEU A 50 -3.33 -2.96 -20.78
N SER A 51 -4.14 -2.68 -21.77
CA SER A 51 -5.17 -3.63 -22.24
C SER A 51 -4.50 -4.90 -22.77
N GLY A 52 -5.16 -6.02 -22.60
CA GLY A 52 -4.75 -7.28 -23.20
C GLY A 52 -5.03 -7.34 -24.71
N PHE A 53 -4.93 -8.52 -25.26
CA PHE A 53 -5.40 -8.82 -26.60
C PHE A 53 -6.73 -9.58 -26.52
N GLY A 54 -7.61 -9.35 -27.47
CA GLY A 54 -8.83 -10.11 -27.63
C GLY A 54 -8.58 -11.59 -27.93
N ALA A 55 -9.65 -12.39 -27.96
CA ALA A 55 -9.54 -13.81 -28.24
C ALA A 55 -8.97 -14.05 -29.65
N ALA A 56 -7.91 -14.85 -29.76
CA ALA A 56 -7.31 -15.18 -31.04
C ALA A 56 -8.29 -15.91 -31.97
N PRO A 57 -8.62 -15.36 -33.14
CA PRO A 57 -9.55 -16.01 -34.07
C PRO A 57 -8.91 -17.21 -34.79
N THR A 58 -9.71 -18.18 -35.17
CA THR A 58 -9.27 -19.32 -35.98
C THR A 58 -8.82 -18.86 -37.34
N LYS A 59 -7.59 -19.21 -37.72
CA LYS A 59 -7.02 -18.89 -39.03
C LYS A 59 -7.27 -20.03 -40.03
N SER A 60 -7.88 -19.71 -41.17
CA SER A 60 -7.99 -20.64 -42.30
C SER A 60 -6.69 -20.70 -43.09
N GLU A 61 -6.45 -21.82 -43.79
CA GLU A 61 -5.31 -21.97 -44.68
C GLU A 61 -5.35 -20.92 -45.80
N GLY A 62 -4.21 -20.24 -46.01
CA GLY A 62 -4.10 -19.19 -47.02
C GLY A 62 -4.66 -17.81 -46.63
N SER A 63 -5.31 -17.65 -45.49
CA SER A 63 -5.74 -16.33 -44.97
C SER A 63 -4.61 -15.58 -44.29
N ALA A 64 -4.69 -14.24 -44.26
CA ALA A 64 -3.79 -13.40 -43.46
C ALA A 64 -3.96 -13.63 -41.95
N VAL A 65 -2.95 -13.31 -41.17
CA VAL A 65 -3.04 -13.25 -39.70
C VAL A 65 -3.80 -11.98 -39.30
N ASN A 66 -4.70 -12.08 -38.32
CA ASN A 66 -5.29 -10.89 -37.70
C ASN A 66 -4.26 -10.19 -36.85
N PHE A 67 -4.30 -8.86 -36.87
CA PHE A 67 -3.55 -8.01 -35.94
C PHE A 67 -4.54 -7.47 -34.92
N ASP A 68 -4.12 -7.40 -33.71
CA ASP A 68 -4.86 -6.78 -32.61
C ASP A 68 -4.00 -5.69 -31.97
N ASP A 69 -4.63 -4.66 -31.42
CA ASP A 69 -3.95 -3.50 -30.87
C ASP A 69 -4.09 -3.50 -29.34
N ALA A 70 -2.97 -3.37 -28.64
CA ALA A 70 -2.95 -3.12 -27.20
C ALA A 70 -2.99 -1.61 -26.95
N ASN A 71 -3.84 -1.17 -26.04
CA ASN A 71 -4.00 0.24 -25.67
C ASN A 71 -3.67 0.46 -24.19
N GLU A 72 -3.26 1.70 -23.88
CA GLU A 72 -3.17 2.16 -22.49
C GLU A 72 -4.60 2.43 -21.99
N ALA A 73 -4.95 1.81 -20.85
CA ALA A 73 -6.27 1.93 -20.24
C ALA A 73 -6.27 3.02 -19.16
N PHE A 74 -6.00 2.65 -17.92
CA PHE A 74 -6.07 3.53 -16.77
C PHE A 74 -4.68 3.77 -16.18
N THR A 75 -4.46 4.96 -15.61
CA THR A 75 -3.20 5.31 -14.95
C THR A 75 -3.45 5.51 -13.46
N ALA A 76 -2.81 4.70 -12.63
CA ALA A 76 -2.79 4.87 -11.20
C ALA A 76 -1.58 5.71 -10.79
N ARG A 77 -1.78 6.74 -9.95
CA ARG A 77 -0.72 7.57 -9.41
C ARG A 77 -0.61 7.37 -7.90
N TYR A 78 0.58 7.00 -7.46
CA TYR A 78 0.93 6.81 -6.05
C TYR A 78 1.78 7.99 -5.58
N ASN A 79 1.22 8.84 -4.73
CA ASN A 79 1.93 9.97 -4.14
C ASN A 79 2.60 9.54 -2.85
N HIS A 80 3.90 9.84 -2.72
CA HIS A 80 4.65 9.54 -1.52
C HIS A 80 4.30 10.51 -0.39
N GLU A 81 4.11 9.97 0.81
CA GLU A 81 3.88 10.74 2.02
C GLU A 81 5.01 10.55 3.01
N THR A 82 5.43 11.62 3.65
CA THR A 82 6.44 11.56 4.70
C THR A 82 5.79 11.38 6.05
N ILE A 83 6.16 10.31 6.76
CA ILE A 83 5.77 10.09 8.15
C ILE A 83 6.92 10.56 9.03
N ALA A 84 6.67 11.55 9.87
CA ALA A 84 7.65 12.11 10.77
C ALA A 84 7.05 12.35 12.16
N LEU A 85 7.81 12.04 13.19
CA LEU A 85 7.49 12.33 14.58
C LEU A 85 8.81 12.58 15.34
N ALA A 86 8.82 13.54 16.23
CA ALA A 86 9.99 13.86 17.05
C ALA A 86 9.59 14.08 18.50
N PHE A 87 10.54 13.91 19.40
CA PHE A 87 10.44 14.35 20.77
C PHE A 87 11.66 15.19 21.15
N SER A 88 11.53 16.04 22.14
CA SER A 88 12.62 16.84 22.68
C SER A 88 12.78 16.55 24.18
N ILE A 89 14.01 16.59 24.64
CA ILE A 89 14.37 16.48 26.07
C ILE A 89 14.94 17.84 26.47
N THR A 90 14.46 18.40 27.58
CA THR A 90 14.97 19.68 28.08
C THR A 90 16.35 19.50 28.71
N GLU A 91 17.12 20.61 28.73
CA GLU A 91 18.45 20.62 29.30
C GLU A 91 18.42 20.31 30.81
N GLU A 92 17.39 20.80 31.50
CA GLU A 92 17.19 20.52 32.92
C GLU A 92 17.00 19.01 33.19
N ALA A 93 16.23 18.32 32.33
CA ALA A 93 16.03 16.88 32.47
C ALA A 93 17.33 16.09 32.21
N VAL A 94 18.21 16.61 31.37
CA VAL A 94 19.54 16.03 31.13
C VAL A 94 20.45 16.27 32.35
N GLU A 95 20.37 17.45 32.98
CA GLU A 95 21.16 17.78 34.19
C GLU A 95 20.76 16.95 35.37
N ASP A 96 19.48 16.66 35.54
CA ASP A 96 18.97 15.82 36.67
C ASP A 96 19.21 14.31 36.43
N ASN A 97 19.95 13.94 35.42
CA ASN A 97 20.31 12.55 35.05
C ASN A 97 19.10 11.60 34.85
N LEU A 98 17.95 12.16 34.49
CA LEU A 98 16.73 11.40 34.19
C LEU A 98 16.67 10.89 32.75
N TYR A 99 17.58 11.34 31.88
CA TYR A 99 17.53 11.13 30.46
C TYR A 99 17.83 9.68 30.02
N ASP A 100 18.67 8.94 30.74
CA ASP A 100 19.07 7.57 30.38
C ASP A 100 17.85 6.64 30.29
N ALA A 101 16.99 6.69 31.29
CA ALA A 101 15.77 5.89 31.30
C ALA A 101 14.67 6.48 30.42
N LEU A 102 14.52 7.80 30.39
CA LEU A 102 13.49 8.49 29.63
C LEU A 102 13.80 8.49 28.13
N GLY A 103 15.04 8.83 27.74
CA GLY A 103 15.47 8.86 26.35
C GLY A 103 15.25 7.52 25.66
N SER A 104 15.70 6.42 26.27
CA SER A 104 15.53 5.08 25.71
C SER A 104 14.05 4.64 25.65
N ARG A 105 13.23 5.00 26.63
CA ARG A 105 11.77 4.71 26.62
C ARG A 105 11.03 5.47 25.54
N TYR A 106 11.33 6.77 25.36
CA TYR A 106 10.70 7.58 24.32
C TYR A 106 11.17 7.20 22.93
N THR A 107 12.44 6.82 22.76
CA THR A 107 12.93 6.30 21.47
C THR A 107 12.21 5.03 21.05
N ARG A 108 11.99 4.09 21.97
CA ARG A 108 11.19 2.89 21.69
C ARG A 108 9.72 3.22 21.39
N ALA A 109 9.15 4.17 22.13
CA ALA A 109 7.77 4.61 21.87
C ALA A 109 7.64 5.29 20.51
N LEU A 110 8.64 6.07 20.10
CA LEU A 110 8.72 6.70 18.78
C LEU A 110 8.77 5.65 17.68
N ALA A 111 9.68 4.67 17.77
CA ALA A 111 9.82 3.59 16.81
C ALA A 111 8.51 2.81 16.63
N ARG A 112 7.87 2.44 17.74
CA ARG A 112 6.56 1.77 17.73
C ARG A 112 5.49 2.62 17.09
N SER A 113 5.41 3.91 17.41
CA SER A 113 4.42 4.83 16.83
C SER A 113 4.57 4.96 15.32
N MET A 114 5.81 5.06 14.82
CA MET A 114 6.07 5.16 13.38
C MET A 114 5.72 3.85 12.66
N ALA A 115 6.12 2.69 13.20
CA ALA A 115 5.76 1.38 12.65
C ALA A 115 4.23 1.19 12.64
N HIS A 116 3.54 1.55 13.74
CA HIS A 116 2.09 1.48 13.82
C HIS A 116 1.39 2.38 12.78
N THR A 117 1.86 3.62 12.60
CA THR A 117 1.30 4.54 11.59
C THR A 117 1.41 3.96 10.17
N LYS A 118 2.52 3.32 9.85
CA LYS A 118 2.70 2.64 8.56
C LYS A 118 1.68 1.52 8.35
N GLN A 119 1.45 0.69 9.38
CA GLN A 119 0.45 -0.38 9.32
C GLN A 119 -0.98 0.16 9.20
N VAL A 120 -1.32 1.22 9.94
CA VAL A 120 -2.64 1.87 9.86
C VAL A 120 -2.89 2.44 8.46
N LYS A 121 -1.89 3.09 7.86
CA LYS A 121 -2.01 3.61 6.48
C LYS A 121 -2.21 2.48 5.47
N ALA A 122 -1.49 1.40 5.59
CA ALA A 122 -1.66 0.24 4.72
C ALA A 122 -3.07 -0.39 4.89
N ALA A 123 -3.52 -0.58 6.13
CA ALA A 123 -4.85 -1.11 6.41
C ALA A 123 -5.98 -0.18 5.95
N ALA A 124 -5.74 1.13 5.91
CA ALA A 124 -6.76 2.12 5.52
C ALA A 124 -7.24 1.92 4.08
N ILE A 125 -6.42 1.37 3.18
CA ILE A 125 -6.82 1.06 1.81
C ILE A 125 -7.95 0.04 1.80
N LEU A 126 -7.81 -1.05 2.54
CA LEU A 126 -8.83 -2.10 2.63
C LEU A 126 -10.03 -1.66 3.46
N ASN A 127 -9.82 -0.92 4.55
CA ASN A 127 -10.91 -0.40 5.39
C ASN A 127 -11.80 0.58 4.65
N ASN A 128 -11.27 1.28 3.64
CA ASN A 128 -12.01 2.22 2.81
C ASN A 128 -12.31 1.66 1.41
N ALA A 129 -12.25 0.35 1.22
CA ALA A 129 -12.41 -0.29 -0.09
C ALA A 129 -13.70 0.09 -0.81
N PHE A 130 -14.79 0.33 -0.07
CA PHE A 130 -16.10 0.74 -0.60
C PHE A 130 -16.32 2.26 -0.65
N THR A 131 -15.31 3.06 -0.24
CA THR A 131 -15.46 4.51 -0.17
C THR A 131 -14.87 5.18 -1.40
N ALA A 132 -15.69 5.81 -2.20
CA ALA A 132 -15.27 6.53 -3.40
C ALA A 132 -14.22 7.63 -3.05
N GLY A 133 -13.13 7.67 -3.79
CA GLY A 133 -12.05 8.64 -3.63
C GLY A 133 -11.05 8.34 -2.51
N ALA A 134 -11.35 7.47 -1.56
CA ALA A 134 -10.43 7.13 -0.47
C ALA A 134 -9.42 6.03 -0.86
N SER A 135 -9.83 5.13 -1.74
CA SER A 135 -9.01 4.02 -2.26
C SER A 135 -9.31 3.82 -3.75
N ALA A 136 -9.38 4.93 -4.48
CA ALA A 136 -9.64 4.91 -5.92
C ALA A 136 -8.43 4.32 -6.66
N GLY A 137 -8.71 3.39 -7.56
CA GLY A 137 -7.74 2.88 -8.53
C GLY A 137 -7.44 3.89 -9.64
N GLY A 138 -6.73 3.45 -10.67
CA GLY A 138 -6.45 4.25 -11.85
C GLY A 138 -7.72 4.62 -12.63
N ASP A 139 -8.79 3.87 -12.47
CA ASP A 139 -10.12 4.11 -13.03
C ASP A 139 -10.94 5.18 -12.29
N GLY A 140 -10.45 5.67 -11.15
CA GLY A 140 -11.10 6.70 -10.34
C GLY A 140 -12.28 6.22 -9.49
N VAL A 141 -12.56 4.92 -9.46
CA VAL A 141 -13.64 4.30 -8.70
C VAL A 141 -13.11 3.69 -7.39
N ALA A 142 -13.95 3.41 -6.41
CA ALA A 142 -13.56 2.73 -5.18
C ALA A 142 -13.00 1.33 -5.49
N LEU A 143 -12.14 0.81 -4.61
CA LEU A 143 -11.52 -0.51 -4.80
C LEU A 143 -12.55 -1.62 -4.98
N CYS A 144 -13.66 -1.57 -4.25
CA CYS A 144 -14.83 -2.42 -4.46
C CYS A 144 -16.00 -1.53 -4.92
N ALA A 145 -16.53 -1.79 -6.09
CA ALA A 145 -17.62 -1.03 -6.66
C ALA A 145 -18.36 -1.84 -7.75
N THR A 146 -19.59 -1.41 -8.04
CA THR A 146 -20.44 -2.03 -9.05
C THR A 146 -20.27 -1.43 -10.45
N ASN A 147 -19.41 -0.42 -10.61
CA ASN A 147 -19.35 0.41 -11.81
C ASN A 147 -17.93 0.69 -12.30
N HIS A 148 -17.00 -0.27 -12.17
CA HIS A 148 -15.68 -0.15 -12.76
C HIS A 148 -15.79 0.00 -14.27
N PRO A 149 -15.25 1.09 -14.87
CA PRO A 149 -15.35 1.32 -16.30
C PRO A 149 -14.47 0.32 -17.06
N LEU A 150 -15.01 -0.16 -18.20
CA LEU A 150 -14.28 -0.99 -19.15
C LEU A 150 -13.79 -0.13 -20.32
N THR A 151 -12.62 -0.43 -20.87
CA THR A 151 -12.07 0.27 -22.05
C THR A 151 -12.92 0.06 -23.30
N SER A 152 -13.55 -1.10 -23.42
CA SER A 152 -14.51 -1.43 -24.47
C SER A 152 -15.87 -0.75 -24.33
N GLY A 153 -16.10 -0.02 -23.24
CA GLY A 153 -17.37 0.62 -22.88
C GLY A 153 -18.23 -0.26 -21.99
N GLY A 154 -19.03 0.39 -21.16
CA GLY A 154 -19.82 -0.26 -20.12
C GLY A 154 -19.11 -0.29 -18.77
N THR A 155 -19.63 -1.07 -17.82
CA THR A 155 -19.11 -1.18 -16.46
C THR A 155 -19.08 -2.63 -16.02
N PHE A 156 -18.16 -2.92 -15.10
CA PHE A 156 -18.00 -4.21 -14.43
C PHE A 156 -18.15 -4.04 -12.93
N SER A 157 -18.76 -5.04 -12.27
CA SER A 157 -18.88 -5.08 -10.81
C SER A 157 -17.91 -6.10 -10.22
N ASN A 158 -17.11 -5.69 -9.24
CA ASN A 158 -16.32 -6.60 -8.40
C ASN A 158 -16.91 -6.78 -7.00
N GLU A 159 -18.14 -6.29 -6.79
CA GLU A 159 -18.91 -6.54 -5.58
C GLU A 159 -19.81 -7.76 -5.76
N PRO A 160 -20.03 -8.55 -4.71
CA PRO A 160 -20.99 -9.64 -4.74
C PRO A 160 -22.38 -9.14 -5.12
N SER A 161 -23.09 -9.89 -5.99
CA SER A 161 -24.45 -9.55 -6.42
C SER A 161 -25.46 -9.49 -5.27
N VAL A 162 -25.19 -10.22 -4.18
CA VAL A 162 -25.97 -10.22 -2.93
C VAL A 162 -25.00 -10.07 -1.76
N ALA A 163 -25.14 -8.94 -1.05
CA ALA A 163 -24.40 -8.72 0.20
C ALA A 163 -24.81 -9.76 1.25
N ALA A 164 -23.86 -10.47 1.83
CA ALA A 164 -24.08 -11.49 2.84
C ALA A 164 -22.94 -11.50 3.87
N ASP A 165 -23.24 -11.92 5.09
CA ASP A 165 -22.22 -12.17 6.09
C ASP A 165 -21.32 -13.33 5.66
N LEU A 166 -20.06 -13.33 6.13
CA LEU A 166 -19.10 -14.38 5.81
C LEU A 166 -19.54 -15.73 6.39
N ASN A 167 -19.86 -16.66 5.50
CA ASN A 167 -20.18 -18.05 5.81
C ASN A 167 -19.70 -18.93 4.66
N GLU A 168 -19.84 -20.26 4.80
CA GLU A 168 -19.39 -21.23 3.81
C GLU A 168 -20.01 -20.95 2.42
N THR A 169 -21.32 -20.74 2.37
CA THR A 169 -22.04 -20.48 1.11
C THR A 169 -21.65 -19.16 0.47
N SER A 170 -21.49 -18.08 1.27
CA SER A 170 -21.10 -16.79 0.73
C SER A 170 -19.65 -16.78 0.23
N LEU A 171 -18.76 -17.54 0.88
CA LEU A 171 -17.39 -17.73 0.42
C LEU A 171 -17.34 -18.53 -0.90
N GLU A 172 -18.12 -19.60 -1.01
CA GLU A 172 -18.23 -20.38 -2.23
C GLU A 172 -18.75 -19.53 -3.41
N ASN A 173 -19.80 -18.75 -3.18
CA ASN A 173 -20.34 -17.83 -4.18
C ASN A 173 -19.30 -16.77 -4.60
N ALA A 174 -18.55 -16.20 -3.66
CA ALA A 174 -17.50 -15.24 -3.97
C ALA A 174 -16.40 -15.85 -4.84
N LEU A 175 -15.99 -17.10 -4.58
CA LEU A 175 -15.02 -17.80 -5.41
C LEU A 175 -15.53 -18.05 -6.83
N ILE A 176 -16.83 -18.38 -6.98
CA ILE A 176 -17.48 -18.56 -8.29
C ILE A 176 -17.52 -17.22 -9.03
N GLU A 177 -17.91 -16.13 -8.37
CA GLU A 177 -17.95 -14.80 -8.97
C GLU A 177 -16.55 -14.33 -9.41
N ILE A 178 -15.53 -14.52 -8.56
CA ILE A 178 -14.12 -14.19 -8.88
C ILE A 178 -13.63 -14.98 -10.10
N ALA A 179 -14.00 -16.26 -10.22
CA ALA A 179 -13.65 -17.06 -11.38
C ALA A 179 -14.32 -16.58 -12.69
N GLY A 180 -15.42 -15.83 -12.55
CA GLY A 180 -16.13 -15.19 -13.67
C GLY A 180 -15.66 -13.77 -14.00
N PHE A 181 -14.67 -13.24 -13.27
CA PHE A 181 -14.17 -11.89 -13.54
C PHE A 181 -13.50 -11.83 -14.93
N VAL A 182 -13.77 -10.75 -15.63
CA VAL A 182 -13.23 -10.46 -16.95
C VAL A 182 -12.17 -9.35 -16.84
N ASP A 183 -11.34 -9.24 -17.85
CA ASP A 183 -10.46 -8.11 -18.03
C ASP A 183 -11.20 -6.90 -18.65
N GLU A 184 -10.49 -5.80 -18.91
CA GLU A 184 -11.04 -4.56 -19.45
C GLU A 184 -11.63 -4.71 -20.86
N ASP A 185 -11.29 -5.76 -21.60
CA ASP A 185 -11.80 -6.09 -22.94
C ASP A 185 -12.95 -7.12 -22.90
N CYS A 186 -13.49 -7.43 -21.71
CA CYS A 186 -14.51 -8.46 -21.50
C CYS A 186 -14.06 -9.88 -21.89
N SER A 187 -12.76 -10.14 -21.97
CA SER A 187 -12.26 -11.50 -22.14
C SER A 187 -12.14 -12.20 -20.77
N SER A 188 -12.66 -13.41 -20.67
CA SER A 188 -12.54 -14.17 -19.42
C SER A 188 -11.09 -14.51 -19.14
N ARG A 189 -10.59 -14.18 -17.94
CA ARG A 189 -9.30 -14.66 -17.47
C ARG A 189 -9.36 -16.18 -17.30
N SER A 190 -8.69 -16.88 -18.18
CA SER A 190 -8.51 -18.35 -18.11
C SER A 190 -7.40 -18.73 -17.12
#